data_d03ccabc1579f278854106a6fc417018
#
_entry.id   d03ccabc1579f278854106a6fc417018
#
_cell.length_a   1.000
_cell.length_b   1.000
_cell.length_c   1.000
_cell.angle_alpha   90.00
_cell.angle_beta   90.00
_cell.angle_gamma   90.00
#
_symmetry.space_group_name_H-M   'P 1'
#
loop_
_entity.id
_entity.type
_entity.pdbx_description
1 polymer ?
#
loop_
_entity_poly.entity_id
_entity_poly.type
_entity_poly.pdbx_seq_one_letter_code
_entity_poly.pdbx_strand_id
1 'polypeptide(L)'
;MRNVGEFLKDQRGPVWSVHPDQTVREALELLARHNIGALLVLRDAHLEGVFSERDYARKVVLEGRSSSDTRVREIMATEVIHVAPEQSIEECMALMTNHHVRHLPVLDGDQLIGLISIGDVVREMLSAQQFLIDQLHQYIAG
;
A
#
# COMPACT_ATOMS: atom_id res chain seq x y z
N MET A 1 15.92 9.44 -9.04
CA MET A 1 14.58 9.07 -8.53
C MET A 1 14.60 9.07 -7.01
N ARG A 2 13.53 9.54 -6.39
CA ARG A 2 13.43 9.61 -4.93
C ARG A 2 13.39 8.22 -4.29
N ASN A 3 13.80 8.14 -3.02
CA ASN A 3 13.57 6.94 -2.23
C ASN A 3 12.17 7.00 -1.57
N VAL A 4 11.80 5.93 -0.90
CA VAL A 4 10.49 5.81 -0.24
C VAL A 4 10.27 6.92 0.79
N GLY A 5 11.29 7.20 1.61
CA GLY A 5 11.19 8.22 2.65
C GLY A 5 10.95 9.62 2.09
N GLU A 6 11.62 9.95 1.00
CA GLU A 6 11.42 11.24 0.31
C GLU A 6 10.02 11.34 -0.30
N PHE A 7 9.53 10.24 -0.90
CA PHE A 7 8.16 10.17 -1.41
C PHE A 7 7.14 10.41 -0.29
N LEU A 8 7.32 9.79 0.87
CA LEU A 8 6.37 9.93 1.98
C LEU A 8 6.29 11.35 2.54
N LYS A 9 7.36 12.13 2.44
CA LYS A 9 7.34 13.54 2.90
C LYS A 9 6.34 14.39 2.13
N ASP A 10 6.10 14.06 0.86
CA ASP A 10 5.14 14.76 0.02
C ASP A 10 3.74 14.13 0.06
N GLN A 11 3.62 12.95 0.64
CA GLN A 11 2.33 12.28 0.75
C GLN A 11 1.49 12.94 1.82
N ARG A 12 0.27 13.35 1.44
CA ARG A 12 -0.65 14.04 2.35
C ARG A 12 -1.81 13.12 2.71
N GLY A 13 -2.20 13.19 3.96
CA GLY A 13 -3.34 12.47 4.48
C GLY A 13 -2.96 11.29 5.35
N PRO A 14 -3.92 10.77 6.11
CA PRO A 14 -3.69 9.67 7.04
C PRO A 14 -3.53 8.34 6.32
N VAL A 15 -2.83 7.41 6.96
CA VAL A 15 -2.84 6.01 6.56
C VAL A 15 -4.05 5.38 7.24
N TRP A 16 -4.98 4.87 6.44
CA TRP A 16 -6.20 4.27 6.96
C TRP A 16 -5.96 2.84 7.42
N SER A 17 -6.51 2.49 8.56
CA SER A 17 -6.32 1.19 9.17
C SER A 17 -7.61 0.67 9.83
N VAL A 18 -7.63 -0.64 10.09
CA VAL A 18 -8.69 -1.29 10.85
C VAL A 18 -8.06 -2.18 11.92
N HIS A 19 -8.84 -2.49 12.96
CA HIS A 19 -8.47 -3.45 13.97
C HIS A 19 -8.79 -4.87 13.46
N PRO A 20 -7.99 -5.90 13.79
CA PRO A 20 -8.24 -7.26 13.29
C PRO A 20 -9.57 -7.85 13.75
N ASP A 21 -10.14 -7.38 14.84
CA ASP A 21 -11.42 -7.86 15.34
C ASP A 21 -12.64 -7.16 14.74
N GLN A 22 -12.44 -6.15 13.91
CA GLN A 22 -13.53 -5.52 13.16
C GLN A 22 -14.04 -6.49 12.09
N THR A 23 -15.31 -6.29 11.68
CA THR A 23 -15.87 -7.10 10.61
C THR A 23 -15.33 -6.71 9.25
N VAL A 24 -15.35 -7.65 8.33
CA VAL A 24 -15.00 -7.36 6.93
C VAL A 24 -15.92 -6.29 6.36
N ARG A 25 -17.20 -6.29 6.74
CA ARG A 25 -18.13 -5.24 6.29
C ARG A 25 -17.69 -3.85 6.73
N GLU A 26 -17.26 -3.69 7.97
CA GLU A 26 -16.74 -2.39 8.45
C GLU A 26 -15.51 -1.95 7.66
N ALA A 27 -14.62 -2.90 7.35
CA ALA A 27 -13.44 -2.62 6.53
C ALA A 27 -13.83 -2.20 5.11
N LEU A 28 -14.81 -2.88 4.49
CA LEU A 28 -15.31 -2.53 3.16
C LEU A 28 -15.94 -1.14 3.12
N GLU A 29 -16.66 -0.78 4.18
CA GLU A 29 -17.25 0.56 4.30
C GLU A 29 -16.17 1.63 4.33
N LEU A 30 -15.07 1.37 5.02
CA LEU A 30 -13.94 2.29 5.10
C LEU A 30 -13.24 2.42 3.74
N LEU A 31 -13.03 1.31 3.03
CA LEU A 31 -12.47 1.34 1.68
C LEU A 31 -13.32 2.19 0.74
N ALA A 32 -14.64 1.99 0.78
CA ALA A 32 -15.57 2.73 -0.07
C ALA A 32 -15.58 4.22 0.27
N ARG A 33 -15.59 4.55 1.57
CA ARG A 33 -15.62 5.93 2.03
C ARG A 33 -14.42 6.74 1.56
N HIS A 34 -13.24 6.12 1.56
CA HIS A 34 -11.99 6.79 1.21
C HIS A 34 -11.51 6.47 -0.20
N ASN A 35 -12.26 5.67 -0.95
CA ASN A 35 -11.93 5.28 -2.31
C ASN A 35 -10.51 4.71 -2.42
N ILE A 36 -10.21 3.74 -1.57
CA ILE A 36 -8.92 3.05 -1.52
C ILE A 36 -9.13 1.55 -1.66
N GLY A 37 -8.08 0.81 -2.05
CA GLY A 37 -8.18 -0.62 -2.34
C GLY A 37 -7.64 -1.52 -1.24
N ALA A 38 -6.98 -0.97 -0.23
CA ALA A 38 -6.38 -1.74 0.85
C ALA A 38 -6.29 -0.95 2.14
N LEU A 39 -6.30 -1.67 3.25
CA LEU A 39 -6.18 -1.13 4.61
C LEU A 39 -5.09 -1.88 5.37
N LEU A 40 -4.37 -1.17 6.19
CA LEU A 40 -3.49 -1.80 7.16
C LEU A 40 -4.32 -2.32 8.33
N VAL A 41 -3.91 -3.46 8.87
CA VAL A 41 -4.57 -4.06 10.03
C VAL A 41 -3.65 -3.89 11.23
N LEU A 42 -4.08 -3.05 12.17
CA LEU A 42 -3.26 -2.66 13.32
C LEU A 42 -3.95 -3.07 14.64
N ARG A 43 -3.15 -3.61 15.53
CA ARG A 43 -3.53 -3.84 16.93
C ARG A 43 -2.56 -3.07 17.80
N ASP A 44 -3.05 -2.07 18.56
CA ASP A 44 -2.23 -1.24 19.44
C ASP A 44 -0.98 -0.69 18.72
N ALA A 45 -1.19 -0.12 17.53
CA ALA A 45 -0.14 0.44 16.67
C ALA A 45 0.82 -0.61 16.06
N HIS A 46 0.57 -1.90 16.33
CA HIS A 46 1.37 -3.00 15.78
C HIS A 46 0.73 -3.53 14.48
N LEU A 47 1.52 -3.59 13.41
CA LEU A 47 1.05 -4.08 12.12
C LEU A 47 0.91 -5.59 12.14
N GLU A 48 -0.33 -6.09 12.01
CA GLU A 48 -0.61 -7.53 11.99
C GLU A 48 -0.87 -8.06 10.58
N GLY A 49 -1.33 -7.23 9.68
CA GLY A 49 -1.65 -7.67 8.33
C GLY A 49 -2.10 -6.55 7.41
N VAL A 50 -2.51 -6.95 6.21
CA VAL A 50 -3.08 -6.06 5.20
C VAL A 50 -4.39 -6.70 4.71
N PHE A 51 -5.44 -5.90 4.62
CA PHE A 51 -6.73 -6.30 4.07
C PHE A 51 -6.97 -5.56 2.76
N SER A 52 -7.36 -6.28 1.70
CA SER A 52 -7.63 -5.69 0.39
C SER A 52 -8.98 -6.14 -0.17
N GLU A 53 -9.48 -5.39 -1.16
CA GLU A 53 -10.67 -5.78 -1.92
C GLU A 53 -10.49 -7.16 -2.57
N ARG A 54 -9.26 -7.49 -2.95
CA ARG A 54 -8.93 -8.78 -3.53
C ARG A 54 -9.10 -9.91 -2.51
N ASP A 55 -8.72 -9.66 -1.24
CA ASP A 55 -8.95 -10.63 -0.15
C ASP A 55 -10.45 -10.86 0.05
N TYR A 56 -11.23 -9.79 0.02
CA TYR A 56 -12.68 -9.90 0.12
C TYR A 56 -13.26 -10.78 -0.98
N ALA A 57 -12.90 -10.51 -2.23
CA ALA A 57 -13.41 -11.27 -3.36
C ALA A 57 -13.05 -12.76 -3.28
N ARG A 58 -11.81 -13.06 -2.95
CA ARG A 58 -11.27 -14.43 -2.97
C ARG A 58 -11.59 -15.25 -1.72
N LYS A 59 -11.59 -14.62 -0.56
CA LYS A 59 -11.67 -15.34 0.72
C LYS A 59 -13.02 -15.18 1.41
N VAL A 60 -13.87 -14.29 0.95
CA VAL A 60 -15.22 -14.09 1.50
C VAL A 60 -16.26 -14.45 0.46
N VAL A 61 -16.32 -13.74 -0.66
CA VAL A 61 -17.35 -13.94 -1.68
C VAL A 61 -17.25 -15.34 -2.30
N LEU A 62 -16.09 -15.75 -2.78
CA LEU A 62 -15.89 -17.04 -3.43
C LEU A 62 -16.00 -18.21 -2.46
N GLU A 63 -15.74 -17.98 -1.18
CA GLU A 63 -15.87 -19.00 -0.12
C GLU A 63 -17.29 -19.07 0.46
N GLY A 64 -18.23 -18.28 -0.05
CA GLY A 64 -19.61 -18.27 0.43
C GLY A 64 -19.78 -17.70 1.83
N ARG A 65 -18.84 -16.88 2.30
CA ARG A 65 -18.87 -16.27 3.63
C ARG A 65 -19.58 -14.93 3.59
N SER A 66 -20.05 -14.48 4.76
CA SER A 66 -20.72 -13.19 4.93
C SER A 66 -19.73 -12.17 5.46
N SER A 67 -19.71 -10.96 4.86
CA SER A 67 -18.89 -9.86 5.34
C SER A 67 -19.26 -9.40 6.75
N SER A 68 -20.52 -9.55 7.13
CA SER A 68 -21.01 -9.17 8.47
C SER A 68 -20.59 -10.16 9.56
N ASP A 69 -20.35 -11.42 9.20
CA ASP A 69 -20.03 -12.50 10.14
C ASP A 69 -18.56 -12.92 10.08
N THR A 70 -17.75 -12.25 9.27
CA THR A 70 -16.33 -12.55 9.11
C THR A 70 -15.52 -11.41 9.71
N ARG A 71 -14.51 -11.74 10.52
CA ARG A 71 -13.57 -10.77 11.07
C ARG A 71 -12.41 -10.56 10.11
N VAL A 72 -11.85 -9.35 10.11
CA VAL A 72 -10.69 -9.01 9.27
C VAL A 72 -9.54 -9.99 9.50
N ARG A 73 -9.27 -10.35 10.76
CA ARG A 73 -8.18 -11.28 11.10
C ARG A 73 -8.28 -12.64 10.42
N GLU A 74 -9.51 -13.06 10.06
CA GLU A 74 -9.73 -14.39 9.46
C GLU A 74 -9.30 -14.43 7.99
N ILE A 75 -9.21 -13.28 7.33
CA ILE A 75 -8.93 -13.24 5.89
C ILE A 75 -7.77 -12.34 5.50
N MET A 76 -7.24 -11.52 6.40
CA MET A 76 -6.12 -10.63 6.09
C MET A 76 -4.87 -11.39 5.68
N ALA A 77 -4.04 -10.76 4.85
CA ALA A 77 -2.71 -11.29 4.55
C ALA A 77 -1.79 -11.02 5.74
N THR A 78 -1.17 -12.06 6.29
CA THR A 78 -0.31 -11.96 7.48
C THR A 78 1.16 -11.96 7.15
N GLU A 79 1.56 -12.50 5.99
CA GLU A 79 2.93 -12.37 5.49
C GLU A 79 3.05 -11.02 4.82
N VAL A 80 3.32 -9.99 5.63
CA VAL A 80 3.34 -8.62 5.15
C VAL A 80 4.72 -8.28 4.63
N ILE A 81 4.81 -8.11 3.31
CA ILE A 81 6.01 -7.60 2.67
C ILE A 81 6.03 -6.10 2.87
N HIS A 82 7.11 -5.59 3.40
CA HIS A 82 7.25 -4.17 3.74
C HIS A 82 8.59 -3.62 3.23
N VAL A 83 8.71 -2.31 3.25
CA VAL A 83 9.92 -1.61 2.84
C VAL A 83 10.36 -0.63 3.93
N ALA A 84 11.63 -0.27 3.89
CA ALA A 84 12.20 0.77 4.74
C ALA A 84 12.26 2.10 3.97
N PRO A 85 12.33 3.25 4.67
CA PRO A 85 12.37 4.56 3.98
C PRO A 85 13.57 4.76 3.08
N GLU A 86 14.67 4.06 3.33
CA GLU A 86 15.90 4.16 2.54
C GLU A 86 15.82 3.41 1.20
N GLN A 87 14.85 2.52 1.03
CA GLN A 87 14.71 1.75 -0.19
C GLN A 87 14.23 2.61 -1.36
N SER A 88 14.64 2.22 -2.56
CA SER A 88 14.28 2.96 -3.77
C SER A 88 12.88 2.62 -4.27
N ILE A 89 12.32 3.50 -5.07
CA ILE A 89 11.04 3.25 -5.74
C ILE A 89 11.15 2.05 -6.68
N GLU A 90 12.30 1.86 -7.34
CA GLU A 90 12.55 0.70 -8.20
C GLU A 90 12.52 -0.61 -7.41
N GLU A 91 13.10 -0.62 -6.21
CA GLU A 91 13.02 -1.78 -5.32
C GLU A 91 11.58 -2.10 -4.93
N CYS A 92 10.74 -1.09 -4.70
CA CYS A 92 9.33 -1.27 -4.44
C CYS A 92 8.62 -1.95 -5.62
N MET A 93 8.90 -1.49 -6.84
CA MET A 93 8.33 -2.11 -8.05
C MET A 93 8.74 -3.57 -8.16
N ALA A 94 10.01 -3.89 -7.90
CA ALA A 94 10.50 -5.26 -7.95
C ALA A 94 9.81 -6.15 -6.91
N LEU A 95 9.64 -5.67 -5.69
CA LEU A 95 8.93 -6.41 -4.63
C LEU A 95 7.47 -6.64 -4.99
N MET A 96 6.78 -5.63 -5.51
CA MET A 96 5.39 -5.75 -5.92
C MET A 96 5.24 -6.78 -7.05
N THR A 97 6.14 -6.76 -8.02
CA THR A 97 6.13 -7.68 -9.15
C THR A 97 6.43 -9.11 -8.71
N ASN A 98 7.46 -9.29 -7.90
CA ASN A 98 7.90 -10.62 -7.49
C ASN A 98 6.93 -11.30 -6.53
N HIS A 99 6.25 -10.54 -5.70
CA HIS A 99 5.34 -11.06 -4.68
C HIS A 99 3.86 -10.89 -5.03
N HIS A 100 3.56 -10.32 -6.19
CA HIS A 100 2.19 -10.06 -6.67
C HIS A 100 1.36 -9.27 -5.66
N VAL A 101 1.97 -8.27 -5.04
CA VAL A 101 1.30 -7.35 -4.12
C VAL A 101 1.26 -5.95 -4.72
N ARG A 102 0.25 -5.16 -4.36
CA ARG A 102 0.04 -3.80 -4.89
C ARG A 102 0.21 -2.71 -3.85
N HIS A 103 0.47 -3.09 -2.63
CA HIS A 103 0.63 -2.18 -1.49
C HIS A 103 1.77 -2.67 -0.63
N LEU A 104 2.63 -1.75 -0.21
CA LEU A 104 3.75 -2.04 0.68
C LEU A 104 3.68 -1.09 1.87
N PRO A 105 3.49 -1.61 3.09
CA PRO A 105 3.70 -0.81 4.29
C PRO A 105 5.14 -0.36 4.39
N VAL A 106 5.35 0.84 4.90
CA VAL A 106 6.69 1.38 5.12
C VAL A 106 6.95 1.40 6.61
N LEU A 107 7.98 0.67 7.02
CA LEU A 107 8.38 0.58 8.42
C LEU A 107 9.76 1.21 8.60
N ASP A 108 9.86 2.08 9.61
CA ASP A 108 11.14 2.61 10.07
C ASP A 108 11.45 1.92 11.40
N GLY A 109 12.30 0.89 11.34
CA GLY A 109 12.44 -0.06 12.43
C GLY A 109 11.13 -0.82 12.62
N ASP A 110 10.54 -0.72 13.81
CA ASP A 110 9.24 -1.33 14.11
C ASP A 110 8.07 -0.36 13.94
N GLN A 111 8.35 0.88 13.56
CA GLN A 111 7.34 1.92 13.46
C GLN A 111 6.78 2.02 12.04
N LEU A 112 5.46 1.88 11.93
CA LEU A 112 4.76 2.12 10.66
C LEU A 112 4.74 3.62 10.38
N ILE A 113 5.29 4.02 9.22
CA ILE A 113 5.34 5.44 8.83
C ILE A 113 4.54 5.75 7.58
N GLY A 114 4.07 4.75 6.84
CA GLY A 114 3.28 5.02 5.65
C GLY A 114 2.91 3.77 4.88
N LEU A 115 2.28 3.99 3.74
CA LEU A 115 1.87 2.94 2.82
C LEU A 115 2.14 3.45 1.40
N ILE A 116 2.78 2.62 0.58
CA ILE A 116 3.01 2.96 -0.82
C ILE A 116 2.27 1.97 -1.72
N SER A 117 1.53 2.49 -2.70
CA SER A 117 0.75 1.67 -3.65
C SER A 117 1.46 1.54 -4.98
N ILE A 118 1.01 0.58 -5.81
CA ILE A 118 1.51 0.44 -7.18
C ILE A 118 1.27 1.72 -7.99
N GLY A 119 0.16 2.40 -7.77
CA GLY A 119 -0.13 3.67 -8.42
C GLY A 119 0.88 4.75 -8.05
N ASP A 120 1.29 4.81 -6.78
CA ASP A 120 2.32 5.73 -6.31
C ASP A 120 3.65 5.46 -6.99
N VAL A 121 4.04 4.18 -7.07
CA VAL A 121 5.30 3.76 -7.70
C VAL A 121 5.31 4.13 -9.18
N VAL A 122 4.22 3.85 -9.89
CA VAL A 122 4.12 4.17 -11.32
C VAL A 122 4.22 5.67 -11.55
N ARG A 123 3.51 6.48 -10.75
CA ARG A 123 3.58 7.94 -10.86
C ARG A 123 4.99 8.47 -10.63
N GLU A 124 5.69 7.95 -9.62
CA GLU A 124 7.07 8.34 -9.35
C GLU A 124 8.01 7.98 -10.52
N MET A 125 7.85 6.81 -11.10
CA MET A 125 8.67 6.38 -12.23
C MET A 125 8.41 7.24 -13.47
N LEU A 126 7.15 7.56 -13.74
CA LEU A 126 6.78 8.44 -14.87
C LEU A 126 7.33 9.86 -14.67
N SER A 127 7.25 10.40 -13.46
CA SER A 127 7.80 11.72 -13.12
C SER A 127 9.32 11.77 -13.32
N ALA A 128 10.02 10.70 -12.93
CA ALA A 128 11.47 10.61 -13.12
C ALA A 128 11.84 10.57 -14.61
N GLN A 129 11.07 9.85 -15.42
CA GLN A 129 11.27 9.80 -16.86
C GLN A 129 11.03 11.17 -17.51
N GLN A 130 9.97 11.86 -17.10
CA GLN A 130 9.66 13.19 -17.64
C GLN A 130 10.74 14.19 -17.28
N PHE A 131 11.26 14.15 -16.06
CA PHE A 131 12.36 15.00 -15.64
C PHE A 131 13.59 14.77 -16.53
N LEU A 132 13.94 13.51 -16.79
CA LEU A 132 15.08 13.16 -17.63
C LEU A 132 14.89 13.66 -19.07
N ILE A 133 13.69 13.49 -19.63
CA ILE A 133 13.34 13.97 -20.97
C ILE A 133 13.50 15.49 -21.04
N ASP A 134 13.03 16.23 -20.05
CA ASP A 134 13.13 17.68 -19.99
C ASP A 134 14.59 18.13 -19.92
N GLN A 135 15.42 17.43 -19.14
CA GLN A 135 16.86 17.73 -19.05
C GLN A 135 17.56 17.51 -20.40
N LEU A 136 17.22 16.42 -21.10
CA LEU A 136 17.76 16.14 -22.42
C LEU A 136 17.36 17.19 -23.45
N HIS A 137 16.10 17.65 -23.41
CA HIS A 137 15.62 18.73 -24.28
C HIS A 137 16.39 20.02 -24.03
N GLN A 138 16.63 20.40 -22.79
CA GLN A 138 17.39 21.58 -22.43
C GLN A 138 18.83 21.48 -22.92
N TYR A 139 19.44 20.31 -22.78
CA TYR A 139 20.78 20.04 -23.23
C TYR A 139 20.91 20.20 -24.75
N ILE A 140 19.94 19.66 -25.52
CA ILE A 140 19.93 19.74 -26.98
C ILE A 140 19.64 21.19 -27.45
N ALA A 141 18.77 21.90 -26.78
CA ALA A 141 18.35 23.25 -27.13
C ALA A 141 19.39 24.31 -26.72
N GLY A 142 20.19 23.98 -25.73
CA GLY A 142 21.20 24.91 -25.20
C GLY A 142 22.54 24.77 -25.87
#